data_679f49435869b62f246e4530b9b9ee8c
#
_entry.id   679f49435869b62f246e4530b9b9ee8c
#
_cell.length_a   1.000
_cell.length_b   1.000
_cell.length_c   1.000
_cell.angle_alpha   90.00
_cell.angle_beta   90.00
_cell.angle_gamma   90.00
#
_symmetry.space_group_name_H-M   'P 1'
#
loop_
_entity.id
_entity.type
_entity.pdbx_description
1 polymer ?
#
loop_
_entity_poly.entity_id
_entity_poly.type
_entity_poly.pdbx_seq_one_letter_code
_entity_poly.pdbx_strand_id
1 'polypeptide(L)'
;MSGEDIALLMHLLLFAYWLGGDIGVFYSSGFAINKNLTREARQAAGKIMMNLDLIPRLCLSMMLTVGGILTHYYGIDHPLWQMVGIILLGPIWTFALIYIHFNEGTDLVKKMTTVDYYFRWIMVFTLLASVFYAFNYTDRLDSEPWVGAKLIVFAGLIFCGIMI
;
A
#
# COMPACT_ATOMS: atom_id res chain seq x y z
N MET A 1 -19.09 -19.77 0.81
CA MET A 1 -18.22 -18.65 1.19
C MET A 1 -19.08 -17.41 1.31
N SER A 2 -19.08 -16.78 2.46
CA SER A 2 -19.73 -15.49 2.66
C SER A 2 -18.90 -14.36 2.01
N GLY A 3 -19.49 -13.16 1.85
CA GLY A 3 -18.74 -12.00 1.38
C GLY A 3 -17.59 -11.63 2.31
N GLU A 4 -17.76 -11.84 3.61
CA GLU A 4 -16.73 -11.67 4.64
C GLU A 4 -15.54 -12.62 4.41
N ASP A 5 -15.79 -13.93 4.18
CA ASP A 5 -14.73 -14.92 3.92
C ASP A 5 -13.89 -14.53 2.71
N ILE A 6 -14.54 -14.02 1.66
CA ILE A 6 -13.85 -13.57 0.44
C ILE A 6 -12.99 -12.33 0.73
N ALA A 7 -13.53 -11.33 1.44
CA ALA A 7 -12.80 -10.13 1.79
C ALA A 7 -11.60 -10.45 2.70
N LEU A 8 -11.76 -11.36 3.68
CA LEU A 8 -10.69 -11.81 4.55
C LEU A 8 -9.60 -12.55 3.76
N LEU A 9 -9.98 -13.48 2.89
CA LEU A 9 -9.03 -14.19 2.03
C LEU A 9 -8.24 -13.24 1.15
N MET A 10 -8.91 -12.28 0.51
CA MET A 10 -8.24 -11.25 -0.31
C MET A 10 -7.28 -10.40 0.51
N HIS A 11 -7.68 -9.99 1.72
CA HIS A 11 -6.82 -9.21 2.63
C HIS A 11 -5.55 -9.97 3.02
N LEU A 12 -5.68 -11.27 3.34
CA LEU A 12 -4.55 -12.14 3.67
C LEU A 12 -3.63 -12.38 2.47
N LEU A 13 -4.19 -12.59 1.28
CA LEU A 13 -3.40 -12.74 0.06
C LEU A 13 -2.62 -11.45 -0.27
N LEU A 14 -3.27 -10.30 -0.21
CA LEU A 14 -2.60 -9.01 -0.42
C LEU A 14 -1.46 -8.82 0.58
N PHE A 15 -1.66 -9.16 1.86
CA PHE A 15 -0.62 -9.09 2.88
C PHE A 15 0.56 -10.02 2.57
N ALA A 16 0.28 -11.29 2.21
CA ALA A 16 1.32 -12.27 1.90
C ALA A 16 2.17 -11.87 0.70
N TYR A 17 1.54 -11.41 -0.39
CA TYR A 17 2.23 -10.96 -1.59
C TYR A 17 2.97 -9.64 -1.37
N TRP A 18 2.42 -8.73 -0.57
CA TRP A 18 3.09 -7.50 -0.19
C TRP A 18 4.39 -7.80 0.57
N LEU A 19 4.29 -8.52 1.68
CA LEU A 19 5.46 -8.86 2.52
C LEU A 19 6.50 -9.67 1.74
N GLY A 20 6.05 -10.66 0.96
CA GLY A 20 6.94 -11.49 0.13
C GLY A 20 7.65 -10.68 -0.95
N GLY A 21 6.93 -9.76 -1.59
CA GLY A 21 7.49 -8.83 -2.57
C GLY A 21 8.53 -7.89 -1.96
N ASP A 22 8.24 -7.26 -0.82
CA ASP A 22 9.16 -6.37 -0.12
C ASP A 22 10.44 -7.09 0.33
N ILE A 23 10.33 -8.32 0.84
CA ILE A 23 11.49 -9.15 1.18
C ILE A 23 12.34 -9.42 -0.07
N GLY A 24 11.71 -9.74 -1.21
CA GLY A 24 12.39 -9.96 -2.48
C GLY A 24 13.11 -8.71 -2.99
N VAL A 25 12.47 -7.54 -2.91
CA VAL A 25 13.07 -6.23 -3.25
C VAL A 25 14.26 -5.94 -2.34
N PHE A 26 14.09 -6.08 -1.04
CA PHE A 26 15.16 -5.86 -0.06
C PHE A 26 16.36 -6.78 -0.32
N TYR A 27 16.13 -8.07 -0.54
CA TYR A 27 17.19 -9.03 -0.81
C TYR A 27 17.92 -8.71 -2.13
N SER A 28 17.19 -8.41 -3.19
CA SER A 28 17.76 -8.06 -4.50
C SER A 28 18.55 -6.74 -4.45
N SER A 29 18.12 -5.77 -3.65
CA SER A 29 18.82 -4.49 -3.48
C SER A 29 20.23 -4.69 -2.93
N GLY A 30 20.42 -5.63 -1.99
CA GLY A 30 21.73 -5.99 -1.45
C GLY A 30 22.72 -6.43 -2.53
N PHE A 31 22.27 -7.19 -3.53
CA PHE A 31 23.11 -7.57 -4.67
C PHE A 31 23.37 -6.39 -5.62
N ALA A 32 22.39 -5.54 -5.87
CA ALA A 32 22.54 -4.39 -6.76
C ALA A 32 23.60 -3.39 -6.29
N ILE A 33 23.73 -3.20 -4.96
CA ILE A 33 24.71 -2.26 -4.37
C ILE A 33 26.06 -2.90 -4.04
N ASN A 34 26.20 -4.22 -4.11
CA ASN A 34 27.43 -4.93 -3.73
C ASN A 34 28.56 -4.68 -4.74
N LYS A 35 29.57 -3.94 -4.31
CA LYS A 35 30.74 -3.56 -5.16
C LYS A 35 31.63 -4.73 -5.53
N ASN A 36 31.54 -5.88 -4.84
CA ASN A 36 32.33 -7.07 -5.13
C ASN A 36 31.78 -7.90 -6.30
N LEU A 37 30.55 -7.58 -6.76
CA LEU A 37 29.94 -8.23 -7.91
C LEU A 37 30.26 -7.50 -9.22
N THR A 38 30.23 -8.24 -10.33
CA THR A 38 30.42 -7.67 -11.66
C THR A 38 29.31 -6.66 -11.98
N ARG A 39 29.57 -5.76 -12.91
CA ARG A 39 28.58 -4.74 -13.33
C ARG A 39 27.31 -5.38 -13.88
N GLU A 40 27.47 -6.47 -14.65
CA GLU A 40 26.37 -7.21 -15.26
C GLU A 40 25.47 -7.86 -14.19
N ALA A 41 26.08 -8.50 -13.17
CA ALA A 41 25.35 -9.12 -12.07
C ALA A 41 24.57 -8.07 -11.26
N ARG A 42 25.16 -6.89 -11.01
CA ARG A 42 24.49 -5.79 -10.32
C ARG A 42 23.33 -5.21 -11.13
N GLN A 43 23.49 -5.07 -12.45
CA GLN A 43 22.42 -4.62 -13.33
C GLN A 43 21.28 -5.64 -13.42
N ALA A 44 21.58 -6.93 -13.45
CA ALA A 44 20.57 -8.00 -13.42
C ALA A 44 19.77 -7.95 -12.10
N ALA A 45 20.46 -7.84 -10.97
CA ALA A 45 19.82 -7.70 -9.66
C ALA A 45 18.92 -6.44 -9.57
N GLY A 46 19.38 -5.30 -10.12
CA GLY A 46 18.59 -4.08 -10.20
C GLY A 46 17.32 -4.24 -11.04
N LYS A 47 17.38 -4.94 -12.18
CA LYS A 47 16.21 -5.24 -12.99
C LYS A 47 15.21 -6.15 -12.27
N ILE A 48 15.70 -7.17 -11.56
CA ILE A 48 14.85 -8.05 -10.75
C ILE A 48 14.16 -7.25 -9.65
N MET A 49 14.91 -6.41 -8.94
CA MET A 49 14.37 -5.53 -7.89
C MET A 49 13.25 -4.63 -8.43
N MET A 50 13.47 -3.93 -9.56
CA MET A 50 12.47 -3.03 -10.15
C MET A 50 11.20 -3.77 -10.58
N ASN A 51 11.32 -4.97 -11.14
CA ASN A 51 10.15 -5.77 -11.54
C ASN A 51 9.39 -6.32 -10.34
N LEU A 52 10.10 -6.74 -9.28
CA LEU A 52 9.47 -7.24 -8.06
C LEU A 52 8.76 -6.14 -7.28
N ASP A 53 9.27 -4.90 -7.29
CA ASP A 53 8.74 -3.76 -6.55
C ASP A 53 7.30 -3.37 -6.98
N LEU A 54 6.88 -3.75 -8.17
CA LEU A 54 5.50 -3.52 -8.63
C LEU A 54 4.48 -4.29 -7.77
N ILE A 55 4.78 -5.53 -7.40
CA ILE A 55 3.85 -6.41 -6.64
C ILE A 55 3.46 -5.81 -5.29
N PRO A 56 4.41 -5.46 -4.39
CA PRO A 56 4.06 -4.85 -3.12
C PRO A 56 3.34 -3.50 -3.26
N ARG A 57 3.67 -2.70 -4.27
CA ARG A 57 2.96 -1.43 -4.53
C ARG A 57 1.50 -1.65 -4.90
N LEU A 58 1.21 -2.65 -5.75
CA LEU A 58 -0.18 -3.01 -6.12
C LEU A 58 -0.93 -3.58 -4.91
N CYS A 59 -0.29 -4.45 -4.12
CA CYS A 59 -0.89 -4.97 -2.89
C CYS A 59 -1.20 -3.85 -1.89
N LEU A 60 -0.27 -2.91 -1.70
CA LEU A 60 -0.44 -1.75 -0.84
C LEU A 60 -1.64 -0.89 -1.26
N SER A 61 -1.77 -0.61 -2.56
CA SER A 61 -2.86 0.23 -3.08
C SER A 61 -4.25 -0.39 -2.85
N MET A 62 -4.37 -1.72 -2.95
CA MET A 62 -5.62 -2.43 -2.74
C MET A 62 -5.91 -2.75 -1.26
N MET A 63 -4.89 -2.78 -0.41
CA MET A 63 -5.00 -3.20 0.99
C MET A 63 -5.99 -2.34 1.77
N LEU A 64 -5.96 -1.02 1.57
CA LEU A 64 -6.85 -0.10 2.28
C LEU A 64 -8.32 -0.28 1.85
N THR A 65 -8.57 -0.51 0.57
CA THR A 65 -9.90 -0.79 0.04
C THR A 65 -10.46 -2.09 0.60
N VAL A 66 -9.70 -3.18 0.51
CA VAL A 66 -10.15 -4.49 1.02
C VAL A 66 -10.27 -4.47 2.54
N GLY A 67 -9.32 -3.82 3.23
CA GLY A 67 -9.38 -3.63 4.68
C GLY A 67 -10.59 -2.79 5.12
N GLY A 68 -10.92 -1.72 4.41
CA GLY A 68 -12.09 -0.90 4.70
C GLY A 68 -13.42 -1.62 4.43
N ILE A 69 -13.49 -2.47 3.40
CA ILE A 69 -14.64 -3.35 3.20
C ILE A 69 -14.75 -4.36 4.36
N LEU A 70 -13.63 -4.90 4.82
CA LEU A 70 -13.58 -5.85 5.90
C LEU A 70 -14.04 -5.24 7.24
N THR A 71 -13.66 -3.99 7.54
CA THR A 71 -14.10 -3.31 8.77
C THR A 71 -15.62 -3.13 8.84
N HIS A 72 -16.28 -3.00 7.69
CA HIS A 72 -17.75 -2.97 7.65
C HIS A 72 -18.38 -4.27 8.17
N TYR A 73 -17.79 -5.44 7.85
CA TYR A 73 -18.26 -6.73 8.38
C TYR A 73 -18.03 -6.88 9.89
N TYR A 74 -17.05 -6.15 10.45
CA TYR A 74 -16.80 -6.09 11.90
C TYR A 74 -17.63 -5.04 12.64
N GLY A 75 -18.65 -4.46 11.98
CA GLY A 75 -19.58 -3.50 12.60
C GLY A 75 -19.02 -2.09 12.74
N ILE A 76 -17.91 -1.77 12.07
CA ILE A 76 -17.39 -0.40 12.01
C ILE A 76 -18.09 0.31 10.86
N ASP A 77 -19.11 1.12 11.21
CA ASP A 77 -19.88 1.87 10.20
C ASP A 77 -19.08 3.04 9.62
N HIS A 78 -19.12 3.12 8.31
CA HIS A 78 -18.55 4.24 7.55
C HIS A 78 -19.67 5.07 6.92
N PRO A 79 -19.63 6.42 7.00
CA PRO A 79 -20.53 7.27 6.22
C PRO A 79 -20.42 6.93 4.73
N LEU A 80 -21.51 7.08 3.98
CA LEU A 80 -21.56 6.71 2.57
C LEU A 80 -20.44 7.34 1.74
N TRP A 81 -20.11 8.61 1.97
CA TRP A 81 -19.04 9.31 1.27
C TRP A 81 -17.66 8.70 1.54
N GLN A 82 -17.42 8.23 2.78
CA GLN A 82 -16.18 7.60 3.17
C GLN A 82 -16.08 6.21 2.54
N MET A 83 -17.16 5.43 2.56
CA MET A 83 -17.19 4.08 1.94
C MET A 83 -16.96 4.14 0.44
N VAL A 84 -17.58 5.09 -0.27
CA VAL A 84 -17.34 5.32 -1.70
C VAL A 84 -15.87 5.67 -1.94
N GLY A 85 -15.27 6.54 -1.11
CA GLY A 85 -13.85 6.87 -1.18
C GLY A 85 -12.96 5.65 -1.00
N ILE A 86 -13.22 4.81 0.00
CA ILE A 86 -12.48 3.57 0.29
C ILE A 86 -12.55 2.60 -0.90
N ILE A 87 -13.75 2.39 -1.47
CA ILE A 87 -13.95 1.44 -2.58
C ILE A 87 -13.23 1.92 -3.85
N LEU A 88 -13.25 3.21 -4.15
CA LEU A 88 -12.65 3.76 -5.37
C LEU A 88 -11.14 3.96 -5.26
N LEU A 89 -10.62 4.19 -4.06
CA LEU A 89 -9.21 4.52 -3.81
C LEU A 89 -8.27 3.45 -4.37
N GLY A 90 -8.46 2.19 -3.98
CA GLY A 90 -7.59 1.08 -4.40
C GLY A 90 -7.55 0.89 -5.90
N PRO A 91 -8.69 0.69 -6.58
CA PRO A 91 -8.70 0.52 -8.03
C PRO A 91 -8.09 1.70 -8.80
N ILE A 92 -8.39 2.95 -8.41
CA ILE A 92 -7.84 4.15 -9.08
C ILE A 92 -6.32 4.21 -8.88
N TRP A 93 -5.85 4.01 -7.65
CA TRP A 93 -4.43 4.03 -7.33
C TRP A 93 -3.68 2.89 -8.02
N THR A 94 -4.23 1.67 -8.00
CA THR A 94 -3.70 0.50 -8.71
C THR A 94 -3.54 0.78 -10.20
N PHE A 95 -4.58 1.33 -10.84
CA PHE A 95 -4.52 1.70 -12.26
C PHE A 95 -3.43 2.73 -12.54
N ALA A 96 -3.30 3.76 -11.70
CA ALA A 96 -2.25 4.76 -11.84
C ALA A 96 -0.84 4.14 -11.72
N LEU A 97 -0.61 3.24 -10.76
CA LEU A 97 0.67 2.55 -10.59
C LEU A 97 1.02 1.66 -11.79
N ILE A 98 0.05 0.89 -12.30
CA ILE A 98 0.22 0.07 -13.50
C ILE A 98 0.57 0.96 -14.70
N TYR A 99 -0.16 2.06 -14.88
CA TYR A 99 0.10 3.00 -15.98
C TYR A 99 1.51 3.59 -15.90
N ILE A 100 1.95 4.03 -14.71
CA ILE A 100 3.29 4.56 -14.46
C ILE A 100 4.35 3.52 -14.83
N HIS A 101 4.17 2.27 -14.41
CA HIS A 101 5.16 1.21 -14.63
C HIS A 101 5.35 0.87 -16.11
N PHE A 102 4.24 0.76 -16.88
CA PHE A 102 4.32 0.35 -18.30
C PHE A 102 4.62 1.49 -19.28
N ASN A 103 4.53 2.75 -18.87
CA ASN A 103 4.75 3.91 -19.73
C ASN A 103 5.94 4.77 -19.27
N GLU A 104 6.96 4.16 -18.65
CA GLU A 104 8.16 4.85 -18.17
C GLU A 104 8.80 5.73 -19.26
N GLY A 105 9.28 6.92 -18.85
CA GLY A 105 9.99 7.84 -19.76
C GLY A 105 9.12 8.93 -20.40
N THR A 106 7.80 8.88 -20.30
CA THR A 106 6.91 9.94 -20.79
C THR A 106 6.81 11.11 -19.80
N ASP A 107 6.59 12.34 -20.30
CA ASP A 107 6.41 13.51 -19.42
C ASP A 107 5.14 13.42 -18.56
N LEU A 108 4.12 12.72 -19.04
CA LEU A 108 2.92 12.42 -18.26
C LEU A 108 3.27 11.56 -17.04
N VAL A 109 4.06 10.51 -17.22
CA VAL A 109 4.48 9.62 -16.13
C VAL A 109 5.32 10.36 -15.09
N LYS A 110 6.22 11.25 -15.48
CA LYS A 110 6.96 12.10 -14.52
C LYS A 110 6.02 12.91 -13.63
N LYS A 111 4.97 13.49 -14.21
CA LYS A 111 3.93 14.22 -13.44
C LYS A 111 3.15 13.28 -12.53
N MET A 112 2.72 12.12 -13.04
CA MET A 112 1.97 11.13 -12.25
C MET A 112 2.81 10.59 -11.09
N THR A 113 4.09 10.33 -11.28
CA THR A 113 5.00 9.90 -10.20
C THR A 113 5.14 10.99 -9.12
N THR A 114 5.20 12.26 -9.53
CA THR A 114 5.22 13.37 -8.57
C THR A 114 3.90 13.46 -7.79
N VAL A 115 2.76 13.28 -8.46
CA VAL A 115 1.44 13.23 -7.82
C VAL A 115 1.34 12.05 -6.86
N ASP A 116 1.79 10.84 -7.27
CA ASP A 116 1.81 9.65 -6.41
C ASP A 116 2.67 9.87 -5.15
N TYR A 117 3.82 10.52 -5.28
CA TYR A 117 4.67 10.87 -4.14
C TYR A 117 3.95 11.76 -3.12
N TYR A 118 3.33 12.87 -3.55
CA TYR A 118 2.56 13.73 -2.66
C TYR A 118 1.31 13.05 -2.12
N PHE A 119 0.65 12.22 -2.92
CA PHE A 119 -0.50 11.43 -2.50
C PHE A 119 -0.15 10.49 -1.33
N ARG A 120 1.00 9.80 -1.39
CA ARG A 120 1.48 8.94 -0.28
C ARG A 120 1.71 9.75 1.00
N TRP A 121 2.27 10.94 0.92
CA TRP A 121 2.41 11.81 2.09
C TRP A 121 1.06 12.21 2.68
N ILE A 122 0.11 12.60 1.83
CA ILE A 122 -1.26 12.92 2.26
C ILE A 122 -1.89 11.71 2.94
N MET A 123 -1.73 10.50 2.39
CA MET A 123 -2.24 9.27 2.99
C MET A 123 -1.67 9.01 4.39
N VAL A 124 -0.35 9.15 4.58
CA VAL A 124 0.28 8.99 5.89
C VAL A 124 -0.33 9.92 6.91
N PHE A 125 -0.40 11.23 6.60
CA PHE A 125 -0.97 12.20 7.53
C PHE A 125 -2.46 12.00 7.77
N THR A 126 -3.23 11.68 6.74
CA THR A 126 -4.68 11.43 6.86
C THR A 126 -4.97 10.21 7.73
N LEU A 127 -4.22 9.12 7.54
CA LEU A 127 -4.36 7.90 8.35
C LEU A 127 -4.02 8.16 9.82
N LEU A 128 -2.90 8.80 10.12
CA LEU A 128 -2.51 9.13 11.48
C LEU A 128 -3.51 10.08 12.14
N ALA A 129 -3.97 11.12 11.42
CA ALA A 129 -4.98 12.05 11.90
C ALA A 129 -6.34 11.35 12.15
N SER A 130 -6.74 10.43 11.27
CA SER A 130 -7.99 9.67 11.43
C SER A 130 -7.96 8.76 12.65
N VAL A 131 -6.84 8.09 12.91
CA VAL A 131 -6.65 7.25 14.10
C VAL A 131 -6.66 8.12 15.36
N PHE A 132 -5.92 9.23 15.35
CA PHE A 132 -5.91 10.18 16.47
C PHE A 132 -7.30 10.71 16.79
N TYR A 133 -8.05 11.11 15.75
CA TYR A 133 -9.42 11.58 15.91
C TYR A 133 -10.35 10.50 16.44
N ALA A 134 -10.24 9.27 15.93
CA ALA A 134 -11.07 8.14 16.34
C ALA A 134 -10.87 7.78 17.82
N PHE A 135 -9.64 7.80 18.32
CA PHE A 135 -9.36 7.50 19.75
C PHE A 135 -9.70 8.64 20.72
N ASN A 136 -9.71 9.91 20.28
CA ASN A 136 -9.89 11.02 21.22
C ASN A 136 -11.29 11.65 21.16
N TYR A 137 -12.01 11.47 20.06
CA TYR A 137 -13.26 12.20 19.82
C TYR A 137 -14.44 11.32 19.40
N THR A 138 -14.21 10.03 19.19
CA THR A 138 -15.27 9.10 18.79
C THR A 138 -15.06 7.74 19.45
N ASP A 139 -16.16 7.05 19.78
CA ASP A 139 -16.11 5.69 20.35
C ASP A 139 -15.98 4.60 19.28
N ARG A 140 -15.65 4.98 18.03
CA ARG A 140 -15.69 4.07 16.87
C ARG A 140 -14.66 2.94 16.92
N LEU A 141 -13.52 3.15 17.59
CA LEU A 141 -12.46 2.16 17.73
C LEU A 141 -12.37 1.57 19.13
N ASP A 142 -13.27 1.93 20.05
CA ASP A 142 -13.22 1.44 21.44
C ASP A 142 -13.46 -0.07 21.53
N SER A 143 -14.37 -0.59 20.68
CA SER A 143 -14.62 -2.03 20.58
C SER A 143 -13.51 -2.79 19.84
N GLU A 144 -12.78 -2.10 18.94
CA GLU A 144 -11.84 -2.73 18.00
C GLU A 144 -10.51 -1.94 17.89
N PRO A 145 -9.77 -1.75 19.00
CA PRO A 145 -8.56 -0.91 19.04
C PRO A 145 -7.44 -1.42 18.13
N TRP A 146 -7.45 -2.73 17.81
CA TRP A 146 -6.50 -3.34 16.87
C TRP A 146 -6.60 -2.77 15.45
N VAL A 147 -7.76 -2.21 15.03
CA VAL A 147 -7.90 -1.54 13.74
C VAL A 147 -7.05 -0.28 13.69
N GLY A 148 -7.08 0.52 14.76
CA GLY A 148 -6.22 1.71 14.89
C GLY A 148 -4.73 1.35 14.83
N ALA A 149 -4.31 0.29 15.54
CA ALA A 149 -2.94 -0.20 15.48
C ALA A 149 -2.52 -0.62 14.07
N LYS A 150 -3.38 -1.33 13.32
CA LYS A 150 -3.13 -1.70 11.93
C LYS A 150 -2.98 -0.48 11.02
N LEU A 151 -3.81 0.54 11.18
CA LEU A 151 -3.71 1.78 10.39
C LEU A 151 -2.41 2.54 10.67
N ILE A 152 -1.91 2.56 11.92
CA ILE A 152 -0.61 3.14 12.26
C ILE A 152 0.52 2.38 11.58
N VAL A 153 0.51 1.04 11.67
CA VAL A 153 1.51 0.20 10.99
C VAL A 153 1.46 0.41 9.49
N PHE A 154 0.27 0.47 8.90
CA PHE A 154 0.08 0.72 7.47
C PHE A 154 0.63 2.09 7.05
N ALA A 155 0.37 3.16 7.81
CA ALA A 155 0.96 4.48 7.59
C ALA A 155 2.50 4.44 7.66
N GLY A 156 3.06 3.70 8.62
CA GLY A 156 4.51 3.48 8.76
C GLY A 156 5.11 2.77 7.54
N LEU A 157 4.42 1.78 6.98
CA LEU A 157 4.86 1.06 5.78
C LEU A 157 4.81 1.94 4.53
N ILE A 158 3.76 2.79 4.38
CA ILE A 158 3.74 3.80 3.30
C ILE A 158 4.93 4.76 3.45
N PHE A 159 5.19 5.23 4.66
CA PHE A 159 6.32 6.12 4.95
C PHE A 159 7.66 5.46 4.59
N CYS A 160 7.89 4.20 4.96
CA CYS A 160 9.09 3.45 4.55
C CYS A 160 9.21 3.38 3.02
N GLY A 161 8.11 3.13 2.30
CA GLY A 161 8.09 3.12 0.84
C GLY A 161 8.32 4.49 0.17
N ILE A 162 8.14 5.61 0.90
CA ILE A 162 8.50 6.95 0.42
C ILE A 162 10.01 7.20 0.54
N MET A 163 10.65 6.60 1.57
CA MET A 163 12.05 6.81 1.89
C MET A 163 13.02 5.98 1.03
N ILE A 164 12.51 4.99 0.30
CA ILE A 164 13.28 4.14 -0.63
C ILE A 164 13.30 4.75 -2.03
#